data_d50d7fef62e3cce1e7eed1b739a32b53
#
_entry.id   d50d7fef62e3cce1e7eed1b739a32b53
#
_cell.length_a   1.000
_cell.length_b   1.000
_cell.length_c   1.000
_cell.angle_alpha   90.00
_cell.angle_beta   90.00
_cell.angle_gamma   90.00
#
_symmetry.space_group_name_H-M   'P 1'
#
loop_
_entity.id
_entity.type
_entity.pdbx_description
1 polymer ?
#
loop_
_entity_poly.entity_id
_entity_poly.type
_entity_poly.pdbx_seq_one_letter_code
_entity_poly.pdbx_strand_id
1 'polypeptide(L)'
;MEVYNFSAGPAMMPPEVVAQIQAELVSYRDSEMSVMEISHRSALYEEMFQTAKADLRELLAVPKDYKILFLQGGASTQFTTVPLNLARKTKNIAFVDTGHWSQTAIADARLVPERKVDVVASGKSSAYTRLPHAIALDRPYDYVHLTINNTIEGTMYRKLPELQGQTIVGDISSNILGYQHDVQKYGLLYASAQKNIGPAGLTLVIVKESLLDKEQDLPSMFDYVKLIERDSNLNTPPVFPIYAAGLVFQWLKKQGGVKQMQQQNEAKTALLYDMLDNSKLFLGTAHAPDRSLTNVPFTTGSKELDEKFITQAEKNGLKNIRGHVLAGGMRASMYNAFPFEGVKALVDFMKAFEQKERRIYATTMQ
;
A
#
# COMPACT_ATOMS: atom_id res chain seq x y z
N MET A 1 11.80 0.70 -27.22
CA MET A 1 12.36 0.65 -25.85
C MET A 1 11.22 0.35 -24.91
N GLU A 2 11.32 -0.69 -24.16
CA GLU A 2 10.32 -1.04 -23.15
C GLU A 2 10.37 -0.04 -22.00
N VAL A 3 9.19 0.32 -21.46
CA VAL A 3 9.06 1.31 -20.38
C VAL A 3 8.61 0.62 -19.10
N TYR A 4 9.38 0.81 -18.03
CA TYR A 4 9.09 0.30 -16.70
C TYR A 4 8.76 1.46 -15.76
N ASN A 5 7.55 1.45 -15.20
CA ASN A 5 7.05 2.52 -14.33
C ASN A 5 7.24 2.17 -12.85
N PHE A 6 8.22 2.77 -12.20
CA PHE A 6 8.55 2.59 -10.77
C PHE A 6 7.73 3.49 -9.83
N SER A 7 6.64 4.09 -10.30
CA SER A 7 5.81 4.98 -9.48
C SER A 7 5.27 4.25 -8.24
N ALA A 8 5.27 4.95 -7.11
CA ALA A 8 4.71 4.43 -5.87
C ALA A 8 3.18 4.52 -5.76
N GLY A 9 2.54 5.25 -6.66
CA GLY A 9 1.10 5.42 -6.74
C GLY A 9 0.69 6.78 -7.33
N PRO A 10 -0.19 6.80 -8.36
CA PRO A 10 -0.72 5.63 -9.07
C PRO A 10 0.39 4.76 -9.68
N ALA A 11 0.27 3.45 -9.48
CA ALA A 11 1.29 2.49 -9.87
C ALA A 11 0.92 1.75 -11.16
N MET A 12 1.86 0.92 -11.65
CA MET A 12 1.63 0.07 -12.81
C MET A 12 0.50 -0.92 -12.53
N MET A 13 -0.39 -1.09 -13.52
CA MET A 13 -1.44 -2.11 -13.52
C MET A 13 -1.06 -3.27 -14.43
N PRO A 14 -1.62 -4.49 -14.20
CA PRO A 14 -1.36 -5.61 -15.09
C PRO A 14 -1.79 -5.27 -16.54
N PRO A 15 -0.93 -5.53 -17.55
CA PRO A 15 -1.24 -5.19 -18.95
C PRO A 15 -2.53 -5.86 -19.44
N GLU A 16 -2.81 -7.10 -19.03
CA GLU A 16 -4.02 -7.82 -19.38
C GLU A 16 -5.29 -7.14 -18.82
N VAL A 17 -5.19 -6.61 -17.60
CA VAL A 17 -6.28 -5.83 -16.99
C VAL A 17 -6.51 -4.53 -17.74
N VAL A 18 -5.43 -3.82 -18.11
CA VAL A 18 -5.53 -2.58 -18.90
C VAL A 18 -6.16 -2.85 -20.26
N ALA A 19 -5.76 -3.94 -20.93
CA ALA A 19 -6.34 -4.34 -22.22
C ALA A 19 -7.84 -4.68 -22.10
N GLN A 20 -8.25 -5.37 -21.04
CA GLN A 20 -9.66 -5.66 -20.79
C GLN A 20 -10.45 -4.39 -20.50
N ILE A 21 -9.93 -3.47 -19.66
CA ILE A 21 -10.55 -2.16 -19.41
C ILE A 21 -10.74 -1.40 -20.73
N GLN A 22 -9.72 -1.39 -21.61
CA GLN A 22 -9.82 -0.72 -22.91
C GLN A 22 -10.93 -1.32 -23.77
N ALA A 23 -11.06 -2.63 -23.81
CA ALA A 23 -12.10 -3.32 -24.58
C ALA A 23 -13.52 -3.02 -24.04
N GLU A 24 -13.67 -2.96 -22.72
CA GLU A 24 -14.96 -2.75 -22.04
C GLU A 24 -15.29 -1.26 -21.77
N LEU A 25 -14.39 -0.34 -22.12
CA LEU A 25 -14.59 1.09 -21.88
C LEU A 25 -15.73 1.67 -22.70
N VAL A 26 -15.97 1.14 -23.90
CA VAL A 26 -17.06 1.57 -24.79
C VAL A 26 -18.32 0.76 -24.53
N SER A 27 -18.18 -0.56 -24.34
CA SER A 27 -19.30 -1.46 -24.06
C SER A 27 -18.88 -2.50 -23.03
N TYR A 28 -19.40 -2.35 -21.82
CA TYR A 28 -19.17 -3.33 -20.75
C TYR A 28 -19.95 -4.62 -21.09
N ARG A 29 -19.21 -5.68 -21.37
CA ARG A 29 -19.81 -6.90 -21.94
C ARG A 29 -20.68 -6.54 -23.15
N ASP A 30 -21.86 -7.07 -23.29
CA ASP A 30 -22.78 -6.81 -24.40
C ASP A 30 -23.87 -5.78 -24.03
N SER A 31 -23.59 -4.86 -23.10
CA SER A 31 -24.58 -3.92 -22.57
C SER A 31 -24.79 -2.67 -23.45
N GLU A 32 -23.93 -2.44 -24.45
CA GLU A 32 -23.89 -1.20 -25.26
C GLU A 32 -23.66 0.08 -24.43
N MET A 33 -23.29 -0.07 -23.15
CA MET A 33 -22.96 1.03 -22.23
C MET A 33 -21.51 0.93 -21.79
N SER A 34 -20.83 2.08 -21.69
CA SER A 34 -19.52 2.15 -21.06
C SER A 34 -19.58 1.66 -19.60
N VAL A 35 -18.55 0.98 -19.14
CA VAL A 35 -18.44 0.63 -17.72
C VAL A 35 -18.54 1.86 -16.79
N MET A 36 -18.18 3.06 -17.29
CA MET A 36 -18.29 4.32 -16.55
C MET A 36 -19.73 4.85 -16.42
N GLU A 37 -20.65 4.37 -17.27
CA GLU A 37 -22.05 4.79 -17.30
C GLU A 37 -22.98 3.81 -16.55
N ILE A 38 -22.44 2.67 -16.09
CA ILE A 38 -23.21 1.66 -15.39
C ILE A 38 -23.71 2.20 -14.05
N SER A 39 -25.04 2.24 -13.92
CA SER A 39 -25.67 2.66 -12.67
C SER A 39 -25.36 1.68 -11.55
N HIS A 40 -24.96 2.21 -10.39
CA HIS A 40 -24.76 1.41 -9.16
C HIS A 40 -26.04 0.76 -8.61
N ARG A 41 -27.21 1.01 -9.24
CA ARG A 41 -28.50 0.38 -8.93
C ARG A 41 -28.88 -0.72 -9.93
N SER A 42 -28.03 -0.99 -10.92
CA SER A 42 -28.28 -2.01 -11.93
C SER A 42 -27.81 -3.38 -11.49
N ALA A 43 -28.40 -4.44 -12.06
CA ALA A 43 -27.96 -5.80 -11.85
C ALA A 43 -26.52 -6.04 -12.34
N LEU A 44 -26.08 -5.32 -13.39
CA LEU A 44 -24.70 -5.37 -13.89
C LEU A 44 -23.69 -4.91 -12.84
N TYR A 45 -23.97 -3.80 -12.15
CA TYR A 45 -23.13 -3.33 -11.08
C TYR A 45 -23.14 -4.28 -9.88
N GLU A 46 -24.33 -4.76 -9.49
CA GLU A 46 -24.46 -5.67 -8.36
C GLU A 46 -23.62 -6.94 -8.58
N GLU A 47 -23.68 -7.54 -9.75
CA GLU A 47 -22.86 -8.70 -10.10
C GLU A 47 -21.36 -8.36 -10.04
N MET A 48 -20.96 -7.24 -10.63
CA MET A 48 -19.57 -6.76 -10.64
C MET A 48 -19.05 -6.55 -9.22
N PHE A 49 -19.83 -5.89 -8.38
CA PHE A 49 -19.48 -5.55 -7.01
C PHE A 49 -19.37 -6.79 -6.11
N GLN A 50 -20.38 -7.66 -6.17
CA GLN A 50 -20.39 -8.89 -5.36
C GLN A 50 -19.26 -9.85 -5.78
N THR A 51 -18.97 -9.94 -7.07
CA THR A 51 -17.82 -10.71 -7.58
C THR A 51 -16.50 -10.15 -7.03
N ALA A 52 -16.26 -8.85 -7.14
CA ALA A 52 -15.05 -8.23 -6.62
C ALA A 52 -14.90 -8.43 -5.11
N LYS A 53 -16.01 -8.32 -4.36
CA LYS A 53 -16.04 -8.53 -2.91
C LYS A 53 -15.77 -9.98 -2.52
N ALA A 54 -16.32 -10.94 -3.25
CA ALA A 54 -16.07 -12.37 -3.05
C ALA A 54 -14.61 -12.73 -3.35
N ASP A 55 -14.07 -12.25 -4.47
CA ASP A 55 -12.67 -12.48 -4.85
C ASP A 55 -11.69 -11.91 -3.82
N LEU A 56 -11.94 -10.70 -3.33
CA LEU A 56 -11.12 -10.11 -2.27
C LEU A 56 -11.18 -10.92 -0.98
N ARG A 57 -12.38 -11.38 -0.59
CA ARG A 57 -12.60 -12.23 0.59
C ARG A 57 -11.80 -13.52 0.49
N GLU A 58 -11.81 -14.16 -0.68
CA GLU A 58 -11.06 -15.39 -0.95
C GLU A 58 -9.55 -15.14 -0.91
N LEU A 59 -9.06 -14.13 -1.65
CA LEU A 59 -7.63 -13.80 -1.75
C LEU A 59 -6.98 -13.48 -0.40
N LEU A 60 -7.70 -12.82 0.50
CA LEU A 60 -7.21 -12.46 1.84
C LEU A 60 -7.69 -13.44 2.92
N ALA A 61 -8.43 -14.49 2.56
CA ALA A 61 -9.04 -15.42 3.53
C ALA A 61 -9.81 -14.70 4.65
N VAL A 62 -10.59 -13.66 4.29
CA VAL A 62 -11.31 -12.82 5.26
C VAL A 62 -12.40 -13.62 5.95
N PRO A 63 -12.39 -13.76 7.30
CA PRO A 63 -13.41 -14.49 8.03
C PRO A 63 -14.81 -13.88 7.89
N LYS A 64 -15.85 -14.68 8.20
CA LYS A 64 -17.27 -14.26 8.04
C LYS A 64 -17.68 -13.14 9.00
N ASP A 65 -17.04 -13.06 10.16
CA ASP A 65 -17.27 -12.04 11.19
C ASP A 65 -16.57 -10.70 10.87
N TYR A 66 -15.92 -10.60 9.70
CA TYR A 66 -15.38 -9.35 9.17
C TYR A 66 -16.22 -8.85 8.00
N LYS A 67 -16.47 -7.55 8.02
CA LYS A 67 -17.12 -6.81 6.93
C LYS A 67 -16.08 -6.20 6.02
N ILE A 68 -16.35 -6.23 4.72
CA ILE A 68 -15.52 -5.62 3.69
C ILE A 68 -16.28 -4.42 3.14
N LEU A 69 -15.65 -3.25 3.15
CA LEU A 69 -16.19 -2.00 2.63
C LEU A 69 -15.34 -1.49 1.47
N PHE A 70 -16.03 -1.03 0.43
CA PHE A 70 -15.46 -0.38 -0.75
C PHE A 70 -15.84 1.11 -0.68
N LEU A 71 -14.90 1.94 -0.25
CA LEU A 71 -15.14 3.33 0.12
C LEU A 71 -14.39 4.29 -0.82
N GLN A 72 -14.60 5.57 -0.61
CA GLN A 72 -13.90 6.68 -1.27
C GLN A 72 -12.95 7.38 -0.28
N GLY A 73 -12.13 8.31 -0.75
CA GLY A 73 -11.33 9.21 0.09
C GLY A 73 -9.89 8.77 0.37
N GLY A 74 -9.50 7.56 -0.04
CA GLY A 74 -8.15 7.03 0.21
C GLY A 74 -7.91 6.64 1.67
N ALA A 75 -6.70 6.16 1.96
CA ALA A 75 -6.24 5.87 3.32
C ALA A 75 -6.30 7.12 4.22
N SER A 76 -6.10 8.31 3.65
CA SER A 76 -6.12 9.56 4.40
C SER A 76 -7.47 9.81 5.09
N THR A 77 -8.59 9.49 4.44
CA THR A 77 -9.90 9.58 5.10
C THR A 77 -9.98 8.61 6.30
N GLN A 78 -9.31 7.46 6.23
CA GLN A 78 -9.33 6.47 7.30
C GLN A 78 -8.56 6.94 8.54
N PHE A 79 -7.61 7.87 8.42
CA PHE A 79 -6.91 8.46 9.56
C PHE A 79 -7.87 9.17 10.54
N THR A 80 -9.01 9.67 10.02
CA THR A 80 -10.09 10.26 10.82
C THR A 80 -11.24 9.26 11.09
N THR A 81 -11.63 8.48 10.07
CA THR A 81 -12.79 7.59 10.18
C THR A 81 -12.56 6.45 11.17
N VAL A 82 -11.38 5.86 11.20
CA VAL A 82 -11.04 4.78 12.14
C VAL A 82 -11.15 5.26 13.61
N PRO A 83 -10.51 6.38 14.02
CA PRO A 83 -10.71 6.92 15.37
C PRO A 83 -12.16 7.19 15.75
N LEU A 84 -12.96 7.72 14.83
CA LEU A 84 -14.38 7.98 15.06
C LEU A 84 -15.16 6.71 15.39
N ASN A 85 -14.89 5.61 14.67
CA ASN A 85 -15.63 4.35 14.83
C ASN A 85 -15.09 3.46 15.94
N LEU A 86 -13.77 3.36 16.12
CA LEU A 86 -13.17 2.36 17.01
C LEU A 86 -12.69 2.90 18.36
N ALA A 87 -12.36 4.21 18.48
CA ALA A 87 -11.89 4.78 19.73
C ALA A 87 -13.08 5.23 20.62
N ARG A 88 -13.85 4.26 21.12
CA ARG A 88 -15.14 4.51 21.78
C ARG A 88 -15.16 4.19 23.28
N LYS A 89 -14.42 3.17 23.72
CA LYS A 89 -14.46 2.69 25.11
C LYS A 89 -13.55 3.51 26.02
N THR A 90 -12.26 3.47 25.73
CA THR A 90 -11.26 4.21 26.54
C THR A 90 -10.96 5.58 25.95
N LYS A 91 -11.30 5.80 24.68
CA LYS A 91 -10.93 6.97 23.86
C LYS A 91 -9.42 7.17 23.74
N ASN A 92 -8.61 6.18 24.17
CA ASN A 92 -7.16 6.18 24.03
C ASN A 92 -6.76 5.38 22.77
N ILE A 93 -5.88 5.94 21.98
CA ILE A 93 -5.35 5.34 20.76
C ILE A 93 -3.84 5.31 20.86
N ALA A 94 -3.24 4.14 20.62
CA ALA A 94 -1.79 4.01 20.52
C ALA A 94 -1.37 4.01 19.04
N PHE A 95 -0.32 4.72 18.73
CA PHE A 95 0.33 4.72 17.43
C PHE A 95 1.79 4.29 17.54
N VAL A 96 2.24 3.53 16.56
CA VAL A 96 3.67 3.30 16.33
C VAL A 96 4.12 4.19 15.17
N ASP A 97 4.99 5.15 15.48
CA ASP A 97 5.54 6.07 14.49
C ASP A 97 6.68 5.40 13.71
N THR A 98 6.39 5.02 12.47
CA THR A 98 7.31 4.30 11.58
C THR A 98 7.72 5.11 10.34
N GLY A 99 7.26 6.36 10.22
CA GLY A 99 7.59 7.24 9.11
C GLY A 99 6.48 8.21 8.76
N HIS A 100 6.55 8.78 7.58
CA HIS A 100 5.67 9.87 7.14
C HIS A 100 4.18 9.54 7.26
N TRP A 101 3.75 8.36 6.79
CA TRP A 101 2.32 8.03 6.79
C TRP A 101 1.77 7.77 8.19
N SER A 102 2.55 7.17 9.08
CA SER A 102 2.17 7.05 10.48
C SER A 102 2.06 8.42 11.15
N GLN A 103 2.99 9.37 10.86
CA GLN A 103 2.93 10.74 11.37
C GLN A 103 1.69 11.50 10.89
N THR A 104 1.33 11.35 9.60
CA THR A 104 0.11 11.95 9.07
C THR A 104 -1.13 11.37 9.76
N ALA A 105 -1.19 10.04 9.93
CA ALA A 105 -2.29 9.39 10.63
C ALA A 105 -2.40 9.83 12.10
N ILE A 106 -1.26 10.01 12.79
CA ILE A 106 -1.20 10.56 14.16
C ILE A 106 -1.76 11.99 14.20
N ALA A 107 -1.34 12.84 13.25
CA ALA A 107 -1.77 14.22 13.18
C ALA A 107 -3.30 14.33 13.01
N ASP A 108 -3.86 13.58 12.07
CA ASP A 108 -5.30 13.59 11.80
C ASP A 108 -6.11 12.97 12.96
N ALA A 109 -5.63 11.88 13.54
CA ALA A 109 -6.29 11.26 14.68
C ALA A 109 -6.36 12.19 15.90
N ARG A 110 -5.36 13.05 16.12
CA ARG A 110 -5.35 14.06 17.19
C ARG A 110 -6.39 15.16 17.01
N LEU A 111 -6.85 15.38 15.78
CA LEU A 111 -7.91 16.36 15.48
C LEU A 111 -9.32 15.80 15.78
N VAL A 112 -9.45 14.48 15.97
CA VAL A 112 -10.74 13.88 16.31
C VAL A 112 -11.09 14.22 17.76
N PRO A 113 -12.22 14.91 18.01
CA PRO A 113 -12.59 15.38 19.35
C PRO A 113 -12.62 14.23 20.39
N GLU A 114 -12.24 14.53 21.61
CA GLU A 114 -12.27 13.62 22.76
C GLU A 114 -11.36 12.37 22.65
N ARG A 115 -10.51 12.26 21.64
CA ARG A 115 -9.56 11.14 21.50
C ARG A 115 -8.18 11.54 22.05
N LYS A 116 -7.56 10.62 22.78
CA LYS A 116 -6.19 10.75 23.29
C LYS A 116 -5.29 9.87 22.45
N VAL A 117 -4.31 10.47 21.82
CA VAL A 117 -3.39 9.80 20.89
C VAL A 117 -1.99 9.78 21.48
N ASP A 118 -1.51 8.60 21.81
CA ASP A 118 -0.17 8.36 22.32
C ASP A 118 0.71 7.73 21.25
N VAL A 119 1.96 8.18 21.15
CA VAL A 119 2.99 7.52 20.35
C VAL A 119 3.77 6.61 21.27
N VAL A 120 3.46 5.31 21.22
CA VAL A 120 4.02 4.31 22.14
C VAL A 120 5.39 3.76 21.73
N ALA A 121 5.76 3.94 20.46
CA ALA A 121 7.09 3.65 19.95
C ALA A 121 7.36 4.46 18.69
N SER A 122 8.62 4.78 18.39
CA SER A 122 9.00 5.56 17.21
C SER A 122 10.33 5.07 16.61
N GLY A 123 10.39 4.98 15.28
CA GLY A 123 11.61 4.75 14.51
C GLY A 123 12.46 6.00 14.29
N LYS A 124 12.07 7.16 14.82
CA LYS A 124 12.72 8.45 14.57
C LYS A 124 14.23 8.47 14.90
N SER A 125 14.64 7.77 15.97
CA SER A 125 16.05 7.69 16.39
C SER A 125 16.94 7.02 15.36
N SER A 126 16.38 6.16 14.49
CA SER A 126 17.08 5.51 13.38
C SER A 126 16.80 6.21 12.03
N ALA A 127 16.26 7.43 12.02
CA ALA A 127 15.75 8.08 10.82
C ALA A 127 14.79 7.17 10.01
N TYR A 128 14.01 6.36 10.73
CA TYR A 128 13.02 5.41 10.19
C TYR A 128 13.60 4.31 9.28
N THR A 129 14.90 4.06 9.35
CA THR A 129 15.54 2.95 8.64
C THR A 129 15.29 1.59 9.30
N ARG A 130 14.72 1.62 10.51
CA ARG A 130 14.35 0.45 11.33
C ARG A 130 12.96 0.62 11.92
N LEU A 131 12.28 -0.51 12.12
CA LEU A 131 10.98 -0.55 12.78
C LEU A 131 11.14 -0.79 14.30
N PRO A 132 10.30 -0.16 15.13
CA PRO A 132 10.18 -0.53 16.53
C PRO A 132 9.52 -1.92 16.66
N HIS A 133 10.22 -2.90 17.22
CA HIS A 133 9.69 -4.25 17.49
C HIS A 133 9.30 -4.45 18.96
N ALA A 134 9.99 -3.79 19.88
CA ALA A 134 9.66 -3.79 21.30
C ALA A 134 8.73 -2.60 21.61
N ILE A 135 7.47 -2.89 21.88
CA ILE A 135 6.43 -1.89 22.13
C ILE A 135 5.86 -2.16 23.52
N ALA A 136 6.04 -1.22 24.44
CA ALA A 136 5.45 -1.26 25.77
C ALA A 136 4.16 -0.44 25.79
N LEU A 137 3.10 -1.02 26.31
CA LEU A 137 1.82 -0.36 26.48
C LEU A 137 1.58 -0.15 27.98
N ASP A 138 1.39 1.10 28.39
CA ASP A 138 1.29 1.51 29.81
C ASP A 138 -0.15 1.54 30.33
N ARG A 139 -1.12 1.40 29.44
CA ARG A 139 -2.56 1.45 29.74
C ARG A 139 -3.38 0.73 28.67
N PRO A 140 -4.68 0.49 28.90
CA PRO A 140 -5.58 0.00 27.87
C PRO A 140 -5.81 1.04 26.76
N TYR A 141 -5.75 0.58 25.51
CA TYR A 141 -6.07 1.35 24.32
C TYR A 141 -7.26 0.70 23.60
N ASP A 142 -8.05 1.50 22.89
CA ASP A 142 -9.10 0.95 22.04
C ASP A 142 -8.49 0.20 20.85
N TYR A 143 -7.34 0.69 20.35
CA TYR A 143 -6.52 -0.02 19.37
C TYR A 143 -5.08 0.52 19.32
N VAL A 144 -4.21 -0.27 18.72
CA VAL A 144 -2.85 0.13 18.31
C VAL A 144 -2.80 0.24 16.79
N HIS A 145 -2.42 1.39 16.27
CA HIS A 145 -2.26 1.61 14.84
C HIS A 145 -0.84 1.32 14.36
N LEU A 146 -0.75 0.50 13.30
CA LEU A 146 0.50 0.16 12.63
C LEU A 146 0.42 0.50 11.13
N THR A 147 1.40 1.23 10.61
CA THR A 147 1.63 1.30 9.16
C THR A 147 2.50 0.09 8.79
N ILE A 148 1.87 -0.94 8.22
CA ILE A 148 2.51 -2.25 8.02
C ILE A 148 3.63 -2.19 6.98
N ASN A 149 3.47 -1.38 5.93
CA ASN A 149 4.51 -1.12 4.94
C ASN A 149 4.65 0.38 4.69
N ASN A 150 5.84 0.91 4.95
CA ASN A 150 6.17 2.33 4.82
C ASN A 150 6.72 2.60 3.42
N THR A 151 5.89 3.18 2.56
CA THR A 151 6.17 3.40 1.13
C THR A 151 7.36 4.32 0.87
N ILE A 152 7.64 5.25 1.78
CA ILE A 152 8.70 6.26 1.64
C ILE A 152 10.01 5.72 2.23
N GLU A 153 9.94 5.18 3.43
CA GLU A 153 11.10 4.69 4.21
C GLU A 153 11.58 3.31 3.75
N GLY A 154 10.72 2.56 3.06
CA GLY A 154 11.04 1.23 2.54
C GLY A 154 11.09 0.15 3.62
N THR A 155 10.40 0.35 4.73
CA THR A 155 10.34 -0.60 5.85
C THR A 155 8.98 -1.31 5.91
N MET A 156 8.97 -2.55 6.42
CA MET A 156 7.77 -3.40 6.50
C MET A 156 7.80 -4.31 7.71
N TYR A 157 6.69 -4.39 8.44
CA TYR A 157 6.47 -5.44 9.44
C TYR A 157 6.14 -6.77 8.75
N ARG A 158 7.13 -7.66 8.62
CA ARG A 158 6.91 -9.05 8.17
C ARG A 158 6.32 -9.92 9.29
N LYS A 159 6.63 -9.58 10.53
CA LYS A 159 6.04 -10.15 11.73
C LYS A 159 5.51 -9.01 12.58
N LEU A 160 4.25 -9.11 13.00
CA LEU A 160 3.65 -8.13 13.90
C LEU A 160 4.37 -8.13 15.25
N PRO A 161 4.57 -6.96 15.88
CA PRO A 161 5.07 -6.88 17.24
C PRO A 161 4.05 -7.48 18.22
N GLU A 162 4.54 -7.94 19.37
CA GLU A 162 3.68 -8.39 20.46
C GLU A 162 3.02 -7.21 21.15
N LEU A 163 1.67 -7.18 21.13
CA LEU A 163 0.87 -6.06 21.63
C LEU A 163 -0.10 -6.46 22.74
N GLN A 164 0.24 -7.51 23.52
CA GLN A 164 -0.49 -7.93 24.71
C GLN A 164 -2.00 -8.14 24.48
N GLY A 165 -2.40 -8.62 23.30
CA GLY A 165 -3.80 -8.86 22.94
C GLY A 165 -4.60 -7.60 22.57
N GLN A 166 -3.95 -6.44 22.41
CA GLN A 166 -4.62 -5.22 21.96
C GLN A 166 -5.13 -5.37 20.52
N THR A 167 -6.23 -4.72 20.21
CA THR A 167 -6.76 -4.62 18.85
C THR A 167 -5.76 -3.90 17.95
N ILE A 168 -5.40 -4.49 16.82
CA ILE A 168 -4.49 -3.88 15.82
C ILE A 168 -5.31 -3.27 14.68
N VAL A 169 -5.02 -2.02 14.36
CA VAL A 169 -5.44 -1.37 13.11
C VAL A 169 -4.23 -1.30 12.19
N GLY A 170 -4.35 -1.88 10.99
CA GLY A 170 -3.25 -1.94 10.02
C GLY A 170 -3.50 -1.13 8.75
N ASP A 171 -2.60 -0.18 8.44
CA ASP A 171 -2.49 0.38 7.10
C ASP A 171 -1.66 -0.56 6.23
N ILE A 172 -2.32 -1.24 5.28
CA ILE A 172 -1.70 -2.15 4.33
C ILE A 172 -1.71 -1.61 2.89
N SER A 173 -1.89 -0.30 2.72
CA SER A 173 -2.06 0.33 1.40
C SER A 173 -0.97 -0.04 0.40
N SER A 174 0.27 -0.19 0.83
CA SER A 174 1.39 -0.45 -0.08
C SER A 174 1.85 -1.92 -0.13
N ASN A 175 1.14 -2.83 0.56
CA ASN A 175 1.43 -4.27 0.49
C ASN A 175 0.19 -5.17 0.49
N ILE A 176 -1.03 -4.58 0.39
CA ILE A 176 -2.27 -5.36 0.23
C ILE A 176 -2.13 -6.31 -0.97
N LEU A 177 -2.51 -7.58 -0.79
CA LEU A 177 -2.41 -8.63 -1.81
C LEU A 177 -0.99 -8.90 -2.36
N GLY A 178 0.03 -8.19 -1.85
CA GLY A 178 1.44 -8.43 -2.20
C GLY A 178 2.18 -9.25 -1.14
N TYR A 179 1.55 -9.45 0.00
CA TYR A 179 2.02 -10.19 1.15
C TYR A 179 0.84 -10.88 1.84
N GLN A 180 1.08 -12.08 2.42
CA GLN A 180 0.05 -12.81 3.16
C GLN A 180 -0.17 -12.17 4.54
N HIS A 181 -1.36 -11.61 4.73
CA HIS A 181 -1.80 -11.11 6.02
C HIS A 181 -2.74 -12.11 6.69
N ASP A 182 -2.46 -12.47 7.93
CA ASP A 182 -3.44 -13.17 8.77
C ASP A 182 -4.45 -12.13 9.29
N VAL A 183 -5.58 -12.02 8.59
CA VAL A 183 -6.62 -11.02 8.88
C VAL A 183 -7.12 -11.11 10.32
N GLN A 184 -7.11 -12.32 10.92
CA GLN A 184 -7.61 -12.54 12.29
C GLN A 184 -6.77 -11.83 13.36
N LYS A 185 -5.51 -11.46 13.04
CA LYS A 185 -4.64 -10.70 13.94
C LYS A 185 -4.98 -9.21 14.01
N TYR A 186 -5.89 -8.75 13.17
CA TYR A 186 -6.26 -7.35 13.08
C TYR A 186 -7.73 -7.16 13.47
N GLY A 187 -8.03 -6.08 14.14
CA GLY A 187 -9.41 -5.62 14.31
C GLY A 187 -9.91 -4.89 13.06
N LEU A 188 -9.00 -4.17 12.39
CA LEU A 188 -9.30 -3.47 11.15
C LEU A 188 -8.04 -3.38 10.27
N LEU A 189 -8.23 -3.61 8.97
CA LEU A 189 -7.26 -3.33 7.91
C LEU A 189 -7.85 -2.31 6.94
N TYR A 190 -7.04 -1.40 6.44
CA TYR A 190 -7.44 -0.52 5.33
C TYR A 190 -6.34 -0.36 4.29
N ALA A 191 -6.74 -0.02 3.06
CA ALA A 191 -5.84 0.17 1.94
C ALA A 191 -6.40 1.12 0.89
N SER A 192 -5.55 1.99 0.35
CA SER A 192 -5.81 2.74 -0.89
C SER A 192 -5.50 1.90 -2.12
N ALA A 193 -6.37 1.93 -3.13
CA ALA A 193 -6.27 1.06 -4.30
C ALA A 193 -5.11 1.40 -5.25
N GLN A 194 -4.75 2.67 -5.40
CA GLN A 194 -3.84 3.17 -6.45
C GLN A 194 -2.41 2.64 -6.38
N LYS A 195 -2.06 1.86 -5.38
CA LYS A 195 -0.74 1.26 -5.24
C LYS A 195 -0.68 -0.12 -5.86
N ASN A 196 -1.52 -1.05 -5.40
CA ASN A 196 -1.36 -2.46 -5.75
C ASN A 196 -2.63 -3.14 -6.32
N ILE A 197 -3.79 -2.52 -6.27
CA ILE A 197 -5.04 -3.21 -6.58
C ILE A 197 -5.94 -2.50 -7.59
N GLY A 198 -5.56 -1.32 -8.11
CA GLY A 198 -6.38 -0.62 -9.10
C GLY A 198 -6.02 0.86 -9.24
N PRO A 199 -6.86 1.65 -9.88
CA PRO A 199 -6.69 3.10 -9.99
C PRO A 199 -7.00 3.81 -8.66
N ALA A 200 -6.67 5.11 -8.59
CA ALA A 200 -7.10 5.96 -7.49
C ALA A 200 -8.64 6.09 -7.45
N GLY A 201 -9.18 6.36 -6.26
CA GLY A 201 -10.61 6.60 -6.05
C GLY A 201 -11.31 5.52 -5.22
N LEU A 202 -10.68 4.37 -5.00
CA LEU A 202 -11.19 3.29 -4.14
C LEU A 202 -10.33 3.14 -2.90
N THR A 203 -10.99 2.94 -1.76
CA THR A 203 -10.39 2.57 -0.48
C THR A 203 -11.06 1.31 0.04
N LEU A 204 -10.27 0.33 0.44
CA LEU A 204 -10.78 -0.88 1.09
C LEU A 204 -10.67 -0.76 2.59
N VAL A 205 -11.72 -1.19 3.30
CA VAL A 205 -11.71 -1.38 4.75
C VAL A 205 -12.22 -2.78 5.05
N ILE A 206 -11.49 -3.52 5.88
CA ILE A 206 -11.86 -4.84 6.38
C ILE A 206 -11.90 -4.72 7.88
N VAL A 207 -13.09 -4.80 8.49
CA VAL A 207 -13.30 -4.55 9.91
C VAL A 207 -14.03 -5.70 10.59
N LYS A 208 -13.56 -6.08 11.77
CA LYS A 208 -14.25 -7.06 12.61
C LYS A 208 -15.56 -6.46 13.15
N GLU A 209 -16.69 -7.10 12.84
CA GLU A 209 -18.03 -6.56 13.16
C GLU A 209 -18.22 -6.30 14.65
N SER A 210 -17.65 -7.14 15.52
CA SER A 210 -17.78 -7.01 16.97
C SER A 210 -17.10 -5.78 17.58
N LEU A 211 -16.31 -5.05 16.81
CA LEU A 211 -15.66 -3.81 17.25
C LEU A 211 -16.53 -2.57 17.02
N LEU A 212 -17.59 -2.69 16.24
CA LEU A 212 -18.46 -1.58 15.88
C LEU A 212 -19.57 -1.38 16.92
N ASP A 213 -19.81 -0.13 17.24
CA ASP A 213 -20.89 0.28 18.13
C ASP A 213 -22.11 0.66 17.28
N LYS A 214 -23.17 -0.13 17.36
CA LYS A 214 -24.39 0.06 16.57
C LYS A 214 -25.25 1.25 17.04
N GLU A 215 -25.01 1.74 18.24
CA GLU A 215 -25.71 2.88 18.84
C GLU A 215 -24.98 4.21 18.58
N GLN A 216 -23.88 4.20 17.79
CA GLN A 216 -23.15 5.42 17.48
C GLN A 216 -23.96 6.33 16.56
N ASP A 217 -23.79 7.64 16.75
CA ASP A 217 -24.31 8.67 15.85
C ASP A 217 -23.16 9.47 15.24
N LEU A 218 -22.77 9.08 14.04
CA LEU A 218 -21.73 9.72 13.25
C LEU A 218 -22.30 10.24 11.93
N PRO A 219 -21.68 11.26 11.31
CA PRO A 219 -22.03 11.64 9.95
C PRO A 219 -21.94 10.43 9.02
N SER A 220 -22.97 10.22 8.22
CA SER A 220 -23.24 8.96 7.53
C SER A 220 -22.05 8.40 6.74
N MET A 221 -21.27 9.26 6.08
CA MET A 221 -20.10 8.83 5.28
C MET A 221 -18.88 8.43 6.11
N PHE A 222 -18.91 8.70 7.44
CA PHE A 222 -17.87 8.32 8.39
C PHE A 222 -18.33 7.22 9.35
N ASP A 223 -19.53 6.66 9.15
CA ASP A 223 -20.12 5.65 9.99
C ASP A 223 -20.06 4.27 9.32
N TYR A 224 -19.17 3.42 9.83
CA TYR A 224 -19.02 2.07 9.25
C TYR A 224 -20.28 1.22 9.40
N VAL A 225 -21.10 1.41 10.42
CA VAL A 225 -22.35 0.65 10.58
C VAL A 225 -23.31 0.99 9.46
N LYS A 226 -23.56 2.29 9.21
CA LYS A 226 -24.43 2.75 8.11
C LYS A 226 -23.90 2.33 6.74
N LEU A 227 -22.56 2.36 6.55
CA LEU A 227 -21.91 1.92 5.32
C LEU A 227 -22.05 0.41 5.10
N ILE A 228 -21.97 -0.41 6.16
CA ILE A 228 -22.18 -1.86 6.13
C ILE A 228 -23.63 -2.20 5.79
N GLU A 229 -24.60 -1.54 6.45
CA GLU A 229 -26.03 -1.74 6.20
C GLU A 229 -26.44 -1.47 4.75
N ARG A 230 -25.72 -0.60 4.06
CA ARG A 230 -25.90 -0.25 2.66
C ARG A 230 -24.91 -0.96 1.72
N ASP A 231 -24.19 -1.95 2.22
CA ASP A 231 -23.18 -2.68 1.47
C ASP A 231 -22.25 -1.77 0.65
N SER A 232 -21.73 -0.70 1.28
CA SER A 232 -20.91 0.36 0.69
C SER A 232 -21.62 1.30 -0.30
N ASN A 233 -22.92 1.10 -0.54
CA ASN A 233 -23.73 1.86 -1.49
C ASN A 233 -24.60 2.94 -0.81
N LEU A 234 -24.07 3.58 0.23
CA LEU A 234 -24.76 4.66 0.94
C LEU A 234 -24.93 5.90 0.05
N ASN A 235 -23.93 6.22 -0.76
CA ASN A 235 -23.95 7.17 -1.87
C ASN A 235 -23.53 6.46 -3.16
N THR A 236 -23.44 7.18 -4.28
CA THR A 236 -22.90 6.62 -5.53
C THR A 236 -21.45 6.18 -5.32
N PRO A 237 -21.15 4.89 -5.40
CA PRO A 237 -19.80 4.36 -5.20
C PRO A 237 -18.89 4.66 -6.41
N PRO A 238 -17.57 4.50 -6.26
CA PRO A 238 -16.64 4.67 -7.37
C PRO A 238 -16.68 3.44 -8.30
N VAL A 239 -17.72 3.34 -9.14
CA VAL A 239 -18.01 2.16 -9.98
C VAL A 239 -16.81 1.71 -10.80
N PHE A 240 -16.18 2.63 -11.55
CA PHE A 240 -15.03 2.30 -12.38
C PHE A 240 -13.81 1.80 -11.58
N PRO A 241 -13.38 2.45 -10.48
CA PRO A 241 -12.34 1.89 -9.61
C PRO A 241 -12.68 0.53 -9.00
N ILE A 242 -13.95 0.26 -8.66
CA ILE A 242 -14.39 -1.05 -8.15
C ILE A 242 -14.26 -2.11 -9.25
N TYR A 243 -14.74 -1.81 -10.45
CA TYR A 243 -14.60 -2.66 -11.63
C TYR A 243 -13.14 -3.01 -11.90
N ALA A 244 -12.27 -1.99 -11.98
CA ALA A 244 -10.86 -2.19 -12.27
C ALA A 244 -10.16 -3.03 -11.16
N ALA A 245 -10.50 -2.80 -9.89
CA ALA A 245 -9.99 -3.61 -8.77
C ALA A 245 -10.48 -5.07 -8.88
N GLY A 246 -11.74 -5.29 -9.24
CA GLY A 246 -12.28 -6.65 -9.48
C GLY A 246 -11.49 -7.40 -10.54
N LEU A 247 -11.14 -6.74 -11.65
CA LEU A 247 -10.28 -7.34 -12.68
C LEU A 247 -8.88 -7.67 -12.16
N VAL A 248 -8.29 -6.81 -11.33
CA VAL A 248 -6.99 -7.08 -10.68
C VAL A 248 -7.10 -8.27 -9.74
N PHE A 249 -8.19 -8.42 -8.98
CA PHE A 249 -8.39 -9.58 -8.12
C PHE A 249 -8.49 -10.88 -8.92
N GLN A 250 -9.25 -10.89 -10.02
CA GLN A 250 -9.35 -12.03 -10.92
C GLN A 250 -7.99 -12.37 -11.57
N TRP A 251 -7.25 -11.34 -12.01
CA TRP A 251 -5.90 -11.51 -12.52
C TRP A 251 -4.99 -12.17 -11.47
N LEU A 252 -5.02 -11.70 -10.23
CA LEU A 252 -4.20 -12.24 -9.14
C LEU A 252 -4.55 -13.70 -8.83
N LYS A 253 -5.84 -14.06 -8.87
CA LYS A 253 -6.28 -15.48 -8.73
C LYS A 253 -5.67 -16.34 -9.83
N LYS A 254 -5.66 -15.87 -11.09
CA LYS A 254 -5.01 -16.57 -12.22
C LYS A 254 -3.49 -16.70 -12.05
N GLN A 255 -2.84 -15.76 -11.33
CA GLN A 255 -1.42 -15.81 -10.98
C GLN A 255 -1.10 -16.77 -9.82
N GLY A 256 -2.08 -17.49 -9.28
CA GLY A 256 -1.90 -18.42 -8.15
C GLY A 256 -2.14 -17.79 -6.77
N GLY A 257 -2.75 -16.60 -6.73
CA GLY A 257 -3.15 -15.90 -5.50
C GLY A 257 -1.99 -15.25 -4.75
N VAL A 258 -2.29 -14.81 -3.52
CA VAL A 258 -1.37 -13.99 -2.73
C VAL A 258 -0.08 -14.71 -2.37
N LYS A 259 -0.13 -16.02 -2.10
CA LYS A 259 1.06 -16.82 -1.75
C LYS A 259 2.08 -16.84 -2.89
N GLN A 260 1.64 -17.12 -4.11
CA GLN A 260 2.52 -17.15 -5.28
C GLN A 260 3.03 -15.72 -5.60
N MET A 261 2.17 -14.72 -5.48
CA MET A 261 2.56 -13.32 -5.70
C MET A 261 3.60 -12.85 -4.68
N GLN A 262 3.47 -13.23 -3.41
CA GLN A 262 4.49 -12.93 -2.40
C GLN A 262 5.86 -13.51 -2.81
N GLN A 263 5.92 -14.75 -3.27
CA GLN A 263 7.17 -15.37 -3.74
C GLN A 263 7.78 -14.58 -4.91
N GLN A 264 6.95 -14.11 -5.85
CA GLN A 264 7.40 -13.26 -6.95
C GLN A 264 7.94 -11.92 -6.45
N ASN A 265 7.26 -11.28 -5.48
CA ASN A 265 7.70 -10.02 -4.89
C ASN A 265 9.01 -10.20 -4.10
N GLU A 266 9.16 -11.31 -3.39
CA GLU A 266 10.41 -11.68 -2.70
C GLU A 266 11.57 -11.84 -3.70
N ALA A 267 11.35 -12.52 -4.82
CA ALA A 267 12.37 -12.69 -5.86
C ALA A 267 12.76 -11.35 -6.51
N LYS A 268 11.77 -10.48 -6.82
CA LYS A 268 12.02 -9.13 -7.33
C LYS A 268 12.87 -8.30 -6.40
N THR A 269 12.50 -8.25 -5.14
CA THR A 269 13.20 -7.43 -4.15
C THR A 269 14.56 -8.01 -3.77
N ALA A 270 14.70 -9.33 -3.71
CA ALA A 270 16.00 -9.99 -3.48
C ALA A 270 17.04 -9.58 -4.53
N LEU A 271 16.65 -9.56 -5.81
CA LEU A 271 17.55 -9.15 -6.89
C LEU A 271 18.06 -7.71 -6.72
N LEU A 272 17.17 -6.77 -6.35
CA LEU A 272 17.55 -5.38 -6.15
C LEU A 272 18.34 -5.17 -4.85
N TYR A 273 17.94 -5.82 -3.75
CA TYR A 273 18.70 -5.72 -2.50
C TYR A 273 20.08 -6.35 -2.60
N ASP A 274 20.23 -7.46 -3.33
CA ASP A 274 21.56 -8.05 -3.59
C ASP A 274 22.46 -7.06 -4.35
N MET A 275 21.93 -6.37 -5.35
CA MET A 275 22.66 -5.28 -6.04
C MET A 275 23.08 -4.18 -5.07
N LEU A 276 22.17 -3.70 -4.21
CA LEU A 276 22.46 -2.64 -3.25
C LEU A 276 23.49 -3.04 -2.19
N ASP A 277 23.38 -4.26 -1.66
CA ASP A 277 24.28 -4.77 -0.61
C ASP A 277 25.70 -5.01 -1.13
N ASN A 278 25.88 -5.28 -2.42
CA ASN A 278 27.19 -5.48 -3.06
C ASN A 278 27.72 -4.24 -3.79
N SER A 279 26.92 -3.17 -3.92
CA SER A 279 27.33 -1.93 -4.60
C SER A 279 28.39 -1.16 -3.79
N LYS A 280 29.28 -0.48 -4.52
CA LYS A 280 30.23 0.50 -3.95
C LYS A 280 29.74 1.94 -4.14
N LEU A 281 28.63 2.14 -4.84
CA LEU A 281 28.07 3.43 -5.15
C LEU A 281 26.67 3.61 -4.58
N PHE A 282 25.81 2.59 -4.70
CA PHE A 282 24.42 2.68 -4.26
C PHE A 282 24.24 2.13 -2.83
N LEU A 283 23.44 2.83 -2.04
CA LEU A 283 23.16 2.52 -0.65
C LEU A 283 21.64 2.33 -0.47
N GLY A 284 21.21 1.16 -0.04
CA GLY A 284 19.84 0.94 0.42
C GLY A 284 19.60 1.63 1.75
N THR A 285 18.44 2.24 1.94
CA THR A 285 18.16 3.02 3.16
C THR A 285 17.63 2.16 4.32
N ALA A 286 16.79 1.17 4.03
CA ALA A 286 16.17 0.34 5.06
C ALA A 286 17.10 -0.74 5.58
N HIS A 287 17.12 -0.95 6.91
CA HIS A 287 17.84 -2.02 7.59
C HIS A 287 17.33 -3.40 7.14
N ALA A 288 18.24 -4.33 6.89
CA ALA A 288 17.92 -5.62 6.26
C ALA A 288 16.73 -6.39 6.85
N PRO A 289 16.59 -6.57 8.19
CA PRO A 289 15.43 -7.26 8.76
C PRO A 289 14.07 -6.61 8.48
N ASP A 290 14.06 -5.28 8.26
CA ASP A 290 12.84 -4.49 8.13
C ASP A 290 12.54 -4.08 6.69
N ARG A 291 13.28 -4.59 5.71
CA ARG A 291 13.13 -4.24 4.29
C ARG A 291 11.76 -4.58 3.72
N SER A 292 11.18 -3.62 3.01
CA SER A 292 9.92 -3.77 2.27
C SER A 292 10.05 -4.75 1.10
N LEU A 293 8.96 -5.45 0.78
CA LEU A 293 8.83 -6.31 -0.40
C LEU A 293 8.25 -5.58 -1.62
N THR A 294 7.95 -4.28 -1.51
CA THR A 294 7.30 -3.52 -2.58
C THR A 294 7.96 -2.19 -2.87
N ASN A 295 8.59 -1.56 -1.90
CA ASN A 295 9.16 -0.22 -2.03
C ASN A 295 10.62 -0.22 -1.56
N VAL A 296 11.54 -0.01 -2.47
CA VAL A 296 12.98 -0.03 -2.21
C VAL A 296 13.57 1.36 -2.45
N PRO A 297 13.72 2.20 -1.42
CA PRO A 297 14.43 3.46 -1.52
C PRO A 297 15.95 3.22 -1.47
N PHE A 298 16.70 4.01 -2.25
CA PHE A 298 18.15 3.96 -2.30
C PHE A 298 18.74 5.31 -2.76
N THR A 299 20.03 5.51 -2.52
CA THR A 299 20.77 6.73 -2.85
C THR A 299 22.21 6.40 -3.19
N THR A 300 22.91 7.33 -3.83
CA THR A 300 24.38 7.28 -3.96
C THR A 300 25.10 8.04 -2.82
N GLY A 301 24.33 8.68 -1.93
CA GLY A 301 24.88 9.60 -0.93
C GLY A 301 25.26 10.98 -1.49
N SER A 302 25.20 11.18 -2.79
CA SER A 302 25.46 12.46 -3.47
C SER A 302 24.22 12.88 -4.26
N LYS A 303 23.68 14.06 -3.95
CA LYS A 303 22.53 14.62 -4.68
C LYS A 303 22.81 14.79 -6.17
N GLU A 304 24.04 15.17 -6.54
CA GLU A 304 24.43 15.35 -7.93
C GLU A 304 24.43 14.00 -8.69
N LEU A 305 24.97 12.94 -8.09
CA LEU A 305 24.96 11.60 -8.67
C LEU A 305 23.55 11.01 -8.71
N ASP A 306 22.73 11.24 -7.70
CA ASP A 306 21.33 10.83 -7.68
C ASP A 306 20.57 11.47 -8.86
N GLU A 307 20.70 12.78 -9.07
CA GLU A 307 20.06 13.50 -10.19
C GLU A 307 20.57 13.02 -11.55
N LYS A 308 21.88 12.77 -11.67
CA LYS A 308 22.50 12.20 -12.88
C LYS A 308 21.96 10.82 -13.18
N PHE A 309 21.86 9.95 -12.17
CA PHE A 309 21.29 8.62 -12.30
C PHE A 309 19.83 8.68 -12.75
N ILE A 310 18.99 9.45 -12.04
CA ILE A 310 17.58 9.63 -12.37
C ILE A 310 17.39 10.09 -13.81
N THR A 311 18.14 11.14 -14.23
CA THR A 311 18.03 11.68 -15.58
C THR A 311 18.38 10.64 -16.65
N GLN A 312 19.42 9.82 -16.41
CA GLN A 312 19.82 8.78 -17.35
C GLN A 312 18.86 7.59 -17.32
N ALA A 313 18.39 7.17 -16.15
CA ALA A 313 17.40 6.11 -15.99
C ALA A 313 16.10 6.42 -16.77
N GLU A 314 15.57 7.65 -16.60
CA GLU A 314 14.38 8.13 -17.32
C GLU A 314 14.53 8.06 -18.84
N LYS A 315 15.72 8.40 -19.38
CA LYS A 315 16.03 8.28 -20.81
C LYS A 315 16.12 6.84 -21.29
N ASN A 316 16.40 5.90 -20.39
CA ASN A 316 16.50 4.47 -20.67
C ASN A 316 15.20 3.70 -20.34
N GLY A 317 14.06 4.38 -20.23
CA GLY A 317 12.76 3.75 -20.01
C GLY A 317 12.46 3.35 -18.56
N LEU A 318 13.35 3.64 -17.60
CA LEU A 318 13.15 3.42 -16.18
C LEU A 318 12.46 4.64 -15.56
N LYS A 319 11.13 4.70 -15.68
CA LYS A 319 10.32 5.89 -15.37
C LYS A 319 9.95 6.00 -13.91
N ASN A 320 9.82 7.23 -13.42
CA ASN A 320 9.35 7.55 -12.07
C ASN A 320 10.21 6.92 -10.95
N ILE A 321 11.53 6.77 -11.20
CA ILE A 321 12.48 6.19 -10.24
C ILE A 321 12.88 7.17 -9.14
N ARG A 322 12.59 8.46 -9.27
CA ARG A 322 12.87 9.48 -8.27
C ARG A 322 12.22 9.13 -6.93
N GLY A 323 12.98 9.28 -5.86
CA GLY A 323 12.50 9.13 -4.49
C GLY A 323 11.47 10.20 -4.10
N HIS A 324 10.84 10.00 -2.96
CA HIS A 324 9.90 10.98 -2.42
C HIS A 324 10.63 12.28 -2.04
N VAL A 325 9.99 13.43 -2.22
CA VAL A 325 10.59 14.75 -1.95
C VAL A 325 11.17 14.88 -0.53
N LEU A 326 10.55 14.20 0.46
CA LEU A 326 11.01 14.22 1.86
C LEU A 326 12.23 13.31 2.11
N ALA A 327 12.42 12.25 1.32
CA ALA A 327 13.52 11.29 1.49
C ALA A 327 14.70 11.55 0.54
N GLY A 328 14.43 12.14 -0.62
CA GLY A 328 15.42 12.31 -1.69
C GLY A 328 15.77 10.99 -2.38
N GLY A 329 16.90 10.96 -3.08
CA GLY A 329 17.42 9.78 -3.75
C GLY A 329 16.49 9.17 -4.78
N MET A 330 16.51 7.86 -4.89
CA MET A 330 15.69 7.04 -5.79
C MET A 330 14.77 6.12 -4.99
N ARG A 331 13.68 5.67 -5.62
CA ARG A 331 12.82 4.63 -5.07
C ARG A 331 12.25 3.76 -6.17
N ALA A 332 12.52 2.46 -6.12
CA ALA A 332 11.87 1.47 -6.94
C ALA A 332 10.62 0.94 -6.22
N SER A 333 9.43 1.27 -6.73
CA SER A 333 8.18 0.69 -6.27
C SER A 333 7.75 -0.42 -7.22
N MET A 334 7.79 -1.66 -6.73
CA MET A 334 7.67 -2.89 -7.53
C MET A 334 6.50 -3.72 -7.04
N TYR A 335 5.29 -3.18 -7.19
CA TYR A 335 4.06 -3.86 -6.78
C TYR A 335 3.79 -5.13 -7.62
N ASN A 336 2.66 -5.77 -7.39
CA ASN A 336 2.34 -7.06 -8.00
C ASN A 336 2.45 -7.07 -9.53
N ALA A 337 1.92 -6.04 -10.19
CA ALA A 337 1.94 -5.94 -11.65
C ALA A 337 3.32 -5.59 -12.24
N PHE A 338 4.29 -5.21 -11.42
CA PHE A 338 5.62 -4.83 -11.90
C PHE A 338 6.39 -6.09 -12.34
N PRO A 339 6.89 -6.18 -13.59
CA PRO A 339 7.53 -7.38 -14.11
C PRO A 339 8.94 -7.58 -13.55
N PHE A 340 9.38 -8.82 -13.43
CA PHE A 340 10.72 -9.19 -12.99
C PHE A 340 11.80 -8.61 -13.92
N GLU A 341 11.53 -8.59 -15.23
CA GLU A 341 12.40 -8.04 -16.27
C GLU A 341 12.69 -6.55 -16.04
N GLY A 342 11.74 -5.79 -15.52
CA GLY A 342 11.93 -4.39 -15.17
C GLY A 342 12.91 -4.21 -14.00
N VAL A 343 12.90 -5.12 -13.02
CA VAL A 343 13.89 -5.12 -11.93
C VAL A 343 15.27 -5.47 -12.46
N LYS A 344 15.35 -6.47 -13.34
CA LYS A 344 16.60 -6.84 -14.01
C LYS A 344 17.16 -5.68 -14.81
N ALA A 345 16.33 -4.99 -15.60
CA ALA A 345 16.74 -3.82 -16.37
C ALA A 345 17.30 -2.71 -15.46
N LEU A 346 16.65 -2.45 -14.31
CA LEU A 346 17.17 -1.49 -13.33
C LEU A 346 18.53 -1.92 -12.78
N VAL A 347 18.68 -3.16 -12.37
CA VAL A 347 19.93 -3.69 -11.80
C VAL A 347 21.07 -3.65 -12.82
N ASP A 348 20.82 -4.03 -14.08
CA ASP A 348 21.79 -3.97 -15.15
C ASP A 348 22.21 -2.51 -15.44
N PHE A 349 21.26 -1.58 -15.44
CA PHE A 349 21.53 -0.16 -15.57
C PHE A 349 22.35 0.40 -14.40
N MET A 350 22.03 0.01 -13.15
CA MET A 350 22.80 0.41 -11.95
C MET A 350 24.25 -0.07 -12.04
N LYS A 351 24.50 -1.32 -12.44
CA LYS A 351 25.85 -1.87 -12.62
C LYS A 351 26.64 -1.09 -13.66
N ALA A 352 26.03 -0.81 -14.81
CA ALA A 352 26.68 -0.05 -15.88
C ALA A 352 27.00 1.40 -15.44
N PHE A 353 26.07 2.05 -14.75
CA PHE A 353 26.27 3.39 -14.20
C PHE A 353 27.40 3.41 -13.17
N GLU A 354 27.41 2.49 -12.20
CA GLU A 354 28.47 2.39 -11.19
C GLU A 354 29.85 2.19 -11.84
N GLN A 355 29.99 1.28 -12.81
CA GLN A 355 31.24 1.05 -13.52
C GLN A 355 31.74 2.32 -14.24
N LYS A 356 30.84 3.06 -14.86
CA LYS A 356 31.17 4.31 -15.58
C LYS A 356 31.66 5.38 -14.61
N GLU A 357 30.94 5.62 -13.52
CA GLU A 357 31.29 6.65 -12.56
C GLU A 357 32.63 6.34 -11.87
N ARG A 358 32.88 5.09 -11.51
CA ARG A 358 34.19 4.66 -10.93
C ARG A 358 35.36 4.89 -11.86
N ARG A 359 35.20 4.69 -13.18
CA ARG A 359 36.25 5.00 -14.17
C ARG A 359 36.54 6.49 -14.24
N ILE A 360 35.48 7.33 -14.23
CA ILE A 360 35.63 8.78 -14.24
C ILE A 360 36.44 9.25 -13.02
N TYR A 361 36.08 8.80 -11.80
CA TYR A 361 36.82 9.15 -10.59
C TYR A 361 38.28 8.70 -10.64
N ALA A 362 38.56 7.50 -11.12
CA ALA A 362 39.93 6.98 -11.24
C ALA A 362 40.79 7.82 -12.23
N THR A 363 40.18 8.36 -13.30
CA THR A 363 40.86 9.18 -14.28
C THR A 363 41.08 10.63 -13.84
N THR A 364 40.21 11.14 -12.95
CA THR A 364 40.29 12.53 -12.44
C THR A 364 41.30 12.68 -11.29
N MET A 365 41.71 11.57 -10.67
CA MET A 365 42.72 11.53 -9.61
C MET A 365 44.15 11.25 -10.10
N GLN A 366 44.35 11.03 -11.41
CA GLN A 366 45.65 10.94 -12.08
C GLN A 366 46.01 12.30 -12.73
#